data_7c00742ae0b0cf4024a5beab7ea5dead
#
_entry.id   7c00742ae0b0cf4024a5beab7ea5dead
#
_cell.length_a   1.000
_cell.length_b   1.000
_cell.length_c   1.000
_cell.angle_alpha   90.00
_cell.angle_beta   90.00
_cell.angle_gamma   90.00
#
_symmetry.space_group_name_H-M   'P 1'
#
loop_
_entity.id
_entity.type
_entity.pdbx_description
1 polymer ?
#
loop_
_entity_poly.entity_id
_entity_poly.type
_entity_poly.pdbx_seq_one_letter_code
_entity_poly.pdbx_strand_id
1 'polypeptide(L)'
;MFIAGLDFTSNPGHTKKNKIIIAEIINENVIIKEFHVFSDFKALTNFFSESGPLFCGCDFPFNFPVDYQNELNISNFTNMKKFIKKFDKNEFKTLLRKIQNQRKTGNKYTYRLTDKENSAGSPVNVINPPIGLMLFEGLKMFASIDCRVYPFEEVDTNKINFFEVYPKSFLKNNNFLNQYKNENKNIEYQFYNRKKYTIAIKKFIEEKLQLRILIPNKIEQELYIDFRGDLLDAFICLTITLNIYKKKLHKCPLEKIYKNEGFIFNGLEN
;
A
#
# COMPACT_ATOMS: atom_id res chain seq x y z
N MET A 1 8.21 18.46 4.22
CA MET A 1 7.57 17.51 3.28
C MET A 1 6.83 16.45 4.08
N PHE A 2 5.57 16.19 3.75
CA PHE A 2 4.80 15.14 4.41
C PHE A 2 4.97 13.80 3.69
N ILE A 3 5.10 12.73 4.48
CA ILE A 3 5.21 11.34 4.05
C ILE A 3 4.18 10.52 4.82
N ALA A 4 3.51 9.59 4.16
CA ALA A 4 2.56 8.71 4.80
C ALA A 4 2.72 7.24 4.38
N GLY A 5 2.18 6.35 5.20
CA GLY A 5 1.99 4.94 4.88
C GLY A 5 0.58 4.51 5.21
N LEU A 6 -0.08 3.86 4.28
CA LEU A 6 -1.46 3.40 4.38
C LEU A 6 -1.53 1.87 4.35
N ASP A 7 -1.95 1.27 5.47
CA ASP A 7 -2.47 -0.11 5.48
C ASP A 7 -3.93 -0.10 5.01
N PHE A 8 -4.21 -0.89 3.95
CA PHE A 8 -5.48 -0.80 3.23
C PHE A 8 -6.26 -2.11 3.28
N THR A 9 -7.56 -2.02 3.49
CA THR A 9 -8.48 -3.15 3.40
C THR A 9 -9.66 -2.85 2.49
N SER A 10 -10.10 -3.84 1.70
CA SER A 10 -11.28 -3.71 0.82
C SER A 10 -12.62 -3.66 1.56
N ASN A 11 -12.65 -3.91 2.85
CA ASN A 11 -13.89 -3.95 3.64
C ASN A 11 -13.65 -3.36 5.04
N PRO A 12 -13.42 -2.03 5.13
CA PRO A 12 -13.28 -1.38 6.42
C PRO A 12 -14.61 -1.43 7.19
N GLY A 13 -14.52 -1.55 8.53
CA GLY A 13 -15.68 -1.67 9.42
C GLY A 13 -15.25 -1.74 10.87
N HIS A 14 -16.08 -2.31 11.73
CA HIS A 14 -15.78 -2.40 13.17
C HIS A 14 -14.51 -3.19 13.48
N THR A 15 -14.30 -4.32 12.80
CA THR A 15 -13.21 -5.26 13.10
C THR A 15 -11.94 -4.99 12.30
N LYS A 16 -12.03 -4.49 11.08
CA LYS A 16 -10.89 -4.16 10.22
C LYS A 16 -11.04 -2.74 9.71
N LYS A 17 -9.97 -1.96 9.74
CA LYS A 17 -10.00 -0.54 9.41
C LYS A 17 -8.80 -0.20 8.54
N ASN A 18 -8.95 0.81 7.69
CA ASN A 18 -7.80 1.41 7.01
C ASN A 18 -7.05 2.28 8.02
N LYS A 19 -5.73 2.15 8.07
CA LYS A 19 -4.89 2.93 8.98
C LYS A 19 -3.81 3.67 8.20
N ILE A 20 -3.66 4.95 8.49
CA ILE A 20 -2.61 5.78 7.91
C ILE A 20 -1.77 6.36 9.04
N ILE A 21 -0.45 6.37 8.84
CA ILE A 21 0.50 7.07 9.71
C ILE A 21 1.20 8.15 8.90
N ILE A 22 1.39 9.32 9.49
CA ILE A 22 1.89 10.52 8.81
C ILE A 22 3.12 11.04 9.54
N ALA A 23 4.15 11.33 8.76
CA ALA A 23 5.36 11.98 9.22
C ALA A 23 5.65 13.26 8.45
N GLU A 24 6.33 14.17 9.08
CA GLU A 24 6.91 15.35 8.44
C GLU A 24 8.44 15.20 8.40
N ILE A 25 9.02 15.45 7.24
CA ILE A 25 10.48 15.54 7.09
C ILE A 25 10.90 17.01 7.17
N ILE A 26 11.73 17.30 8.16
CA ILE A 26 12.35 18.62 8.38
C ILE A 26 13.86 18.38 8.45
N ASN A 27 14.59 18.83 7.44
CA ASN A 27 16.00 18.53 7.24
C ASN A 27 16.23 16.99 7.21
N GLU A 28 16.99 16.43 8.17
CA GLU A 28 17.24 14.98 8.29
C GLU A 28 16.39 14.32 9.39
N ASN A 29 15.43 15.04 9.95
CA ASN A 29 14.52 14.51 10.96
C ASN A 29 13.20 14.09 10.33
N VAL A 30 12.76 12.89 10.66
CA VAL A 30 11.43 12.34 10.37
C VAL A 30 10.64 12.38 11.66
N ILE A 31 9.64 13.23 11.73
CA ILE A 31 8.81 13.42 12.92
C ILE A 31 7.46 12.80 12.65
N ILE A 32 7.14 11.69 13.32
CA ILE A 32 5.80 11.12 13.26
C ILE A 32 4.83 12.11 13.93
N LYS A 33 3.86 12.58 13.18
CA LYS A 33 2.89 13.60 13.64
C LYS A 33 1.65 12.98 14.24
N GLU A 34 1.05 12.06 13.51
CA GLU A 34 -0.25 11.49 13.84
C GLU A 34 -0.50 10.19 13.07
N PHE A 35 -1.54 9.49 13.48
CA PHE A 35 -2.15 8.41 12.70
C PHE A 35 -3.67 8.55 12.71
N HIS A 36 -4.32 8.07 11.66
CA HIS A 36 -5.77 8.05 11.54
C HIS A 36 -6.27 6.65 11.25
N VAL A 37 -7.51 6.40 11.65
CA VAL A 37 -8.17 5.10 11.53
C VAL A 37 -9.54 5.31 10.88
N PHE A 38 -9.78 4.67 9.74
CA PHE A 38 -10.99 4.84 8.95
C PHE A 38 -11.78 3.54 8.89
N SER A 39 -13.05 3.60 9.29
CA SER A 39 -14.00 2.49 9.23
C SER A 39 -14.84 2.47 7.94
N ASP A 40 -14.66 3.44 7.05
CA ASP A 40 -15.32 3.53 5.75
C ASP A 40 -14.46 4.28 4.71
N PHE A 41 -14.77 4.07 3.43
CA PHE A 41 -14.01 4.66 2.33
C PHE A 41 -14.30 6.15 2.10
N LYS A 42 -15.49 6.61 2.46
CA LYS A 42 -15.85 8.02 2.30
C LYS A 42 -14.98 8.89 3.20
N ALA A 43 -14.83 8.49 4.48
CA ALA A 43 -13.96 9.19 5.43
C ALA A 43 -12.49 9.20 4.96
N LEU A 44 -11.97 8.06 4.46
CA LEU A 44 -10.61 7.97 3.90
C LEU A 44 -10.44 8.87 2.67
N THR A 45 -11.41 8.87 1.75
CA THR A 45 -11.36 9.69 0.53
C THR A 45 -11.44 11.17 0.87
N ASN A 46 -12.32 11.58 1.80
CA ASN A 46 -12.42 12.96 2.26
C ASN A 46 -11.11 13.42 2.90
N PHE A 47 -10.51 12.60 3.75
CA PHE A 47 -9.20 12.88 4.34
C PHE A 47 -8.17 13.24 3.26
N PHE A 48 -8.02 12.43 2.21
CA PHE A 48 -7.09 12.75 1.12
C PHE A 48 -7.52 13.96 0.30
N SER A 49 -8.82 14.19 0.10
CA SER A 49 -9.31 15.39 -0.62
C SER A 49 -8.98 16.71 0.09
N GLU A 50 -8.88 16.65 1.43
CA GLU A 50 -8.57 17.78 2.29
C GLU A 50 -7.06 17.88 2.63
N SER A 51 -6.28 16.85 2.30
CA SER A 51 -4.85 16.81 2.57
C SER A 51 -4.06 17.66 1.58
N GLY A 52 -3.00 18.29 2.10
CA GLY A 52 -2.01 18.98 1.27
C GLY A 52 -1.07 18.01 0.53
N PRO A 53 -0.04 18.54 -0.14
CA PRO A 53 0.96 17.73 -0.85
C PRO A 53 1.63 16.71 0.06
N LEU A 54 1.70 15.46 -0.42
CA LEU A 54 2.14 14.33 0.41
C LEU A 54 2.61 13.17 -0.48
N PHE A 55 3.62 12.42 -0.04
CA PHE A 55 3.99 11.13 -0.60
C PHE A 55 3.41 10.02 0.26
N CYS A 56 2.61 9.12 -0.32
CA CYS A 56 1.90 8.07 0.39
C CYS A 56 2.15 6.69 -0.20
N GLY A 57 2.76 5.80 0.57
CA GLY A 57 2.87 4.38 0.22
C GLY A 57 1.63 3.61 0.64
N CYS A 58 1.07 2.81 -0.25
CA CYS A 58 -0.19 2.11 -0.04
C CYS A 58 -0.02 0.60 -0.24
N ASP A 59 -0.49 -0.20 0.72
CA ASP A 59 -0.48 -1.67 0.65
C ASP A 59 -1.71 -2.19 -0.09
N PHE A 60 -1.78 -1.93 -1.38
CA PHE A 60 -2.74 -2.56 -2.30
C PHE A 60 -2.27 -2.40 -3.76
N PRO A 61 -2.70 -3.29 -4.70
CA PRO A 61 -2.30 -3.19 -6.10
C PRO A 61 -2.94 -1.99 -6.78
N PHE A 62 -2.19 -1.35 -7.70
CA PHE A 62 -2.64 -0.15 -8.41
C PHE A 62 -3.19 -0.42 -9.81
N ASN A 63 -2.93 -1.61 -10.37
CA ASN A 63 -3.43 -1.96 -11.70
C ASN A 63 -3.56 -3.48 -11.89
N PHE A 64 -4.16 -3.86 -13.02
CA PHE A 64 -4.28 -5.23 -13.49
C PHE A 64 -3.02 -5.70 -14.23
N PRO A 65 -2.79 -7.03 -14.33
CA PRO A 65 -1.91 -7.61 -15.33
C PRO A 65 -2.36 -7.20 -16.74
N VAL A 66 -1.40 -7.07 -17.68
CA VAL A 66 -1.66 -6.67 -19.07
C VAL A 66 -2.73 -7.53 -19.75
N ASP A 67 -2.76 -8.84 -19.48
CA ASP A 67 -3.79 -9.74 -20.02
C ASP A 67 -5.21 -9.29 -19.68
N TYR A 68 -5.44 -8.90 -18.40
CA TYR A 68 -6.75 -8.39 -17.97
C TYR A 68 -7.04 -7.00 -18.52
N GLN A 69 -6.03 -6.15 -18.63
CA GLN A 69 -6.19 -4.84 -19.27
C GLN A 69 -6.67 -4.99 -20.71
N ASN A 70 -6.06 -5.93 -21.47
CA ASN A 70 -6.45 -6.23 -22.85
C ASN A 70 -7.87 -6.79 -22.94
N GLU A 71 -8.23 -7.77 -22.11
CA GLU A 71 -9.60 -8.34 -22.06
C GLU A 71 -10.67 -7.29 -21.73
N LEU A 72 -10.33 -6.33 -20.89
CA LEU A 72 -11.22 -5.25 -20.45
C LEU A 72 -11.15 -4.01 -21.36
N ASN A 73 -10.35 -4.04 -22.44
CA ASN A 73 -10.10 -2.93 -23.35
C ASN A 73 -9.62 -1.64 -22.62
N ILE A 74 -8.72 -1.81 -21.64
CA ILE A 74 -8.13 -0.72 -20.87
C ILE A 74 -6.76 -0.42 -21.42
N SER A 75 -6.58 0.72 -22.09
CA SER A 75 -5.35 1.09 -22.78
C SER A 75 -4.37 1.89 -21.94
N ASN A 76 -4.83 2.52 -20.85
CA ASN A 76 -4.01 3.35 -19.96
C ASN A 76 -4.70 3.59 -18.62
N PHE A 77 -3.97 4.20 -17.67
CA PHE A 77 -4.46 4.44 -16.32
C PHE A 77 -5.63 5.42 -16.23
N THR A 78 -5.69 6.42 -17.12
CA THR A 78 -6.85 7.32 -17.21
C THR A 78 -8.12 6.56 -17.60
N ASN A 79 -8.01 5.61 -18.54
CA ASN A 79 -9.11 4.74 -18.93
C ASN A 79 -9.47 3.75 -17.82
N MET A 80 -8.49 3.29 -17.03
CA MET A 80 -8.72 2.49 -15.82
C MET A 80 -9.58 3.27 -14.80
N LYS A 81 -9.21 4.53 -14.49
CA LYS A 81 -10.00 5.39 -13.59
C LYS A 81 -11.44 5.62 -14.09
N LYS A 82 -11.64 5.73 -15.40
CA LYS A 82 -12.99 5.84 -16.01
C LYS A 82 -13.75 4.51 -15.96
N PHE A 83 -13.06 3.40 -16.23
CA PHE A 83 -13.63 2.06 -16.22
C PHE A 83 -14.18 1.69 -14.85
N ILE A 84 -13.38 1.87 -13.79
CA ILE A 84 -13.75 1.48 -12.44
C ILE A 84 -14.99 2.23 -11.90
N LYS A 85 -15.22 3.46 -12.37
CA LYS A 85 -16.38 4.27 -11.98
C LYS A 85 -17.72 3.67 -12.43
N LYS A 86 -17.71 2.81 -13.44
CA LYS A 86 -18.93 2.21 -14.02
C LYS A 86 -19.55 1.11 -13.17
N PHE A 87 -18.84 0.61 -12.16
CA PHE A 87 -19.23 -0.56 -11.38
C PHE A 87 -19.47 -0.21 -9.92
N ASP A 88 -20.41 -0.91 -9.31
CA ASP A 88 -20.37 -1.14 -7.88
C ASP A 88 -19.44 -2.33 -7.55
N LYS A 89 -19.24 -2.57 -6.26
CA LYS A 89 -18.32 -3.62 -5.77
C LYS A 89 -18.76 -5.04 -6.15
N ASN A 90 -20.07 -5.30 -6.16
CA ASN A 90 -20.63 -6.62 -6.49
C ASN A 90 -20.57 -6.88 -7.99
N GLU A 91 -20.91 -5.89 -8.79
CA GLU A 91 -20.79 -5.93 -10.25
C GLU A 91 -19.34 -6.20 -10.67
N PHE A 92 -18.40 -5.47 -10.09
CA PHE A 92 -16.97 -5.66 -10.35
C PHE A 92 -16.49 -7.05 -9.95
N LYS A 93 -16.86 -7.55 -8.76
CA LYS A 93 -16.57 -8.91 -8.32
C LYS A 93 -17.12 -9.96 -9.28
N THR A 94 -18.34 -9.76 -9.76
CA THR A 94 -19.02 -10.63 -10.73
C THR A 94 -18.29 -10.62 -12.07
N LEU A 95 -17.88 -9.45 -12.56
CA LEU A 95 -17.09 -9.30 -13.78
C LEU A 95 -15.78 -10.11 -13.70
N LEU A 96 -14.99 -9.93 -12.64
CA LEU A 96 -13.74 -10.66 -12.47
C LEU A 96 -13.97 -12.17 -12.39
N ARG A 97 -14.99 -12.63 -11.68
CA ARG A 97 -15.35 -14.05 -11.61
C ARG A 97 -15.75 -14.61 -12.98
N LYS A 98 -16.50 -13.85 -13.80
CA LYS A 98 -16.87 -14.24 -15.16
C LYS A 98 -15.60 -14.49 -16.00
N ILE A 99 -14.66 -13.56 -16.00
CA ILE A 99 -13.38 -13.70 -16.71
C ILE A 99 -12.59 -14.92 -16.20
N GLN A 100 -12.46 -15.08 -14.88
CA GLN A 100 -11.77 -16.23 -14.27
C GLN A 100 -12.35 -17.57 -14.66
N ASN A 101 -13.69 -17.67 -14.76
CA ASN A 101 -14.38 -18.91 -15.13
C ASN A 101 -14.21 -19.29 -16.60
N GLN A 102 -13.88 -18.33 -17.47
CA GLN A 102 -13.57 -18.58 -18.87
C GLN A 102 -12.13 -19.06 -19.09
N ARG A 103 -11.27 -18.93 -18.08
CA ARG A 103 -9.85 -19.33 -18.13
C ARG A 103 -9.66 -20.79 -17.73
N LYS A 104 -8.65 -21.43 -18.31
CA LYS A 104 -8.28 -22.80 -17.98
C LYS A 104 -7.91 -22.91 -16.49
N THR A 105 -8.17 -24.08 -15.90
CA THR A 105 -7.70 -24.42 -14.54
C THR A 105 -6.18 -24.18 -14.44
N GLY A 106 -5.74 -23.52 -13.38
CA GLY A 106 -4.34 -23.09 -13.21
C GLY A 106 -4.05 -21.67 -13.69
N ASN A 107 -4.82 -21.11 -14.65
CA ASN A 107 -4.62 -19.77 -15.21
C ASN A 107 -5.70 -18.76 -14.79
N LYS A 108 -6.51 -19.10 -13.80
CA LYS A 108 -7.59 -18.22 -13.30
C LYS A 108 -7.07 -16.92 -12.68
N TYR A 109 -5.93 -17.01 -12.01
CA TYR A 109 -5.28 -15.89 -11.36
C TYR A 109 -3.99 -15.56 -12.11
N THR A 110 -3.95 -14.44 -12.79
CA THR A 110 -2.74 -13.91 -13.41
C THR A 110 -2.08 -12.90 -12.47
N TYR A 111 -0.78 -12.79 -12.60
CA TYR A 111 0.07 -11.96 -11.77
C TYR A 111 0.78 -10.95 -12.66
N ARG A 112 0.93 -9.73 -12.18
CA ARG A 112 1.84 -8.76 -12.77
C ARG A 112 3.29 -9.25 -12.58
N LEU A 113 4.23 -8.73 -13.35
CA LEU A 113 5.64 -9.05 -13.15
C LEU A 113 6.09 -8.72 -11.73
N THR A 114 5.74 -7.51 -11.27
CA THR A 114 6.07 -7.04 -9.92
C THR A 114 5.46 -7.90 -8.80
N ASP A 115 4.27 -8.51 -9.00
CA ASP A 115 3.67 -9.43 -8.02
C ASP A 115 4.50 -10.71 -7.86
N LYS A 116 5.00 -11.27 -8.97
CA LYS A 116 5.84 -12.47 -8.98
C LYS A 116 7.16 -12.22 -8.25
N GLU A 117 7.81 -11.11 -8.54
CA GLU A 117 9.09 -10.71 -7.94
C GLU A 117 8.97 -10.50 -6.43
N ASN A 118 7.85 -9.94 -5.97
CA ASN A 118 7.61 -9.66 -4.56
C ASN A 118 6.87 -10.78 -3.82
N SER A 119 6.55 -11.91 -4.48
CA SER A 119 5.70 -12.97 -3.93
C SER A 119 4.37 -12.42 -3.39
N ALA A 120 3.82 -11.42 -4.08
CA ALA A 120 2.55 -10.79 -3.77
C ALA A 120 1.37 -11.60 -4.33
N GLY A 121 0.17 -11.35 -3.83
CA GLY A 121 -1.03 -11.99 -4.33
C GLY A 121 -1.51 -11.38 -5.66
N SER A 122 -2.25 -12.17 -6.44
CA SER A 122 -2.80 -11.71 -7.71
C SER A 122 -3.83 -10.57 -7.52
N PRO A 123 -3.70 -9.44 -8.25
CA PRO A 123 -4.63 -8.33 -8.18
C PRO A 123 -6.03 -8.63 -8.75
N VAL A 124 -6.23 -9.82 -9.32
CA VAL A 124 -7.54 -10.27 -9.78
C VAL A 124 -8.21 -11.26 -8.82
N ASN A 125 -7.55 -11.63 -7.71
CA ASN A 125 -8.14 -12.51 -6.70
C ASN A 125 -9.25 -11.78 -5.92
N VAL A 126 -10.48 -12.31 -5.97
CA VAL A 126 -11.66 -11.75 -5.28
C VAL A 126 -12.19 -12.63 -4.14
N ILE A 127 -11.39 -13.63 -3.71
CA ILE A 127 -11.77 -14.57 -2.64
C ILE A 127 -11.02 -14.19 -1.35
N ASN A 128 -10.07 -14.94 -0.93
CA ASN A 128 -9.34 -14.71 0.33
C ASN A 128 -7.82 -14.85 0.10
N PRO A 129 -7.05 -13.80 0.31
CA PRO A 129 -7.47 -12.41 0.53
C PRO A 129 -8.08 -11.79 -0.74
N PRO A 130 -9.08 -10.89 -0.62
CA PRO A 130 -9.79 -10.32 -1.77
C PRO A 130 -9.02 -9.12 -2.37
N ILE A 131 -7.84 -9.38 -2.89
CA ILE A 131 -6.89 -8.36 -3.41
C ILE A 131 -7.52 -7.55 -4.55
N GLY A 132 -8.30 -8.21 -5.44
CA GLY A 132 -9.01 -7.53 -6.51
C GLY A 132 -10.06 -6.53 -6.00
N LEU A 133 -10.62 -6.76 -4.81
CA LEU A 133 -11.50 -5.77 -4.18
C LEU A 133 -10.72 -4.63 -3.52
N MET A 134 -9.47 -4.87 -3.08
CA MET A 134 -8.58 -3.78 -2.65
C MET A 134 -8.21 -2.90 -3.84
N LEU A 135 -7.85 -3.50 -4.99
CA LEU A 135 -7.64 -2.77 -6.25
C LEU A 135 -8.87 -1.92 -6.61
N PHE A 136 -10.09 -2.49 -6.54
CA PHE A 136 -11.33 -1.78 -6.85
C PHE A 136 -11.52 -0.53 -6.00
N GLU A 137 -11.46 -0.67 -4.68
CA GLU A 137 -11.70 0.44 -3.75
C GLU A 137 -10.58 1.50 -3.86
N GLY A 138 -9.32 1.07 -4.01
CA GLY A 138 -8.19 1.99 -4.22
C GLY A 138 -8.32 2.80 -5.51
N LEU A 139 -8.71 2.16 -6.61
CA LEU A 139 -8.94 2.85 -7.88
C LEU A 139 -10.14 3.82 -7.82
N LYS A 140 -11.21 3.46 -7.08
CA LYS A 140 -12.34 4.38 -6.81
C LYS A 140 -11.86 5.63 -6.07
N MET A 141 -11.02 5.45 -5.05
CA MET A 141 -10.41 6.55 -4.32
C MET A 141 -9.56 7.43 -5.25
N PHE A 142 -8.63 6.85 -6.02
CA PHE A 142 -7.79 7.60 -6.97
C PHE A 142 -8.60 8.34 -8.06
N ALA A 143 -9.74 7.78 -8.44
CA ALA A 143 -10.62 8.41 -9.42
C ALA A 143 -11.47 9.56 -8.85
N SER A 144 -11.47 9.75 -7.53
CA SER A 144 -12.30 10.73 -6.81
C SER A 144 -11.50 11.92 -6.25
N ILE A 145 -10.16 11.83 -6.24
CA ILE A 145 -9.27 12.86 -5.68
C ILE A 145 -8.28 13.37 -6.72
N ASP A 146 -7.79 14.61 -6.55
CA ASP A 146 -6.71 15.16 -7.38
C ASP A 146 -5.36 14.69 -6.88
N CYS A 147 -4.83 13.64 -7.48
CA CYS A 147 -3.58 12.99 -7.09
C CYS A 147 -2.74 12.56 -8.28
N ARG A 148 -1.53 12.10 -8.00
CA ARG A 148 -0.65 11.39 -8.92
C ARG A 148 -0.46 9.95 -8.44
N VAL A 149 -0.50 9.00 -9.35
CA VAL A 149 -0.36 7.56 -9.06
C VAL A 149 0.83 7.01 -9.85
N TYR A 150 1.95 6.81 -9.15
CA TYR A 150 3.16 6.29 -9.75
C TYR A 150 3.03 4.76 -10.01
N PRO A 151 3.51 4.21 -11.13
CA PRO A 151 4.32 4.85 -12.18
C PRO A 151 3.50 5.37 -13.39
N PHE A 152 2.18 5.44 -13.29
CA PHE A 152 1.30 5.81 -14.41
C PHE A 152 1.25 7.31 -14.68
N GLU A 153 1.51 8.10 -13.66
CA GLU A 153 1.51 9.56 -13.69
C GLU A 153 2.81 10.08 -13.06
N GLU A 154 3.38 11.14 -13.63
CA GLU A 154 4.59 11.75 -13.09
C GLU A 154 4.33 12.34 -11.70
N VAL A 155 5.33 12.23 -10.82
CA VAL A 155 5.30 12.80 -9.48
C VAL A 155 5.24 14.33 -9.55
N ASP A 156 4.31 14.91 -8.81
CA ASP A 156 4.12 16.35 -8.67
C ASP A 156 4.22 16.72 -7.18
N THR A 157 5.25 17.43 -6.79
CA THR A 157 5.50 17.79 -5.39
C THR A 157 4.45 18.73 -4.79
N ASN A 158 3.56 19.30 -5.60
CA ASN A 158 2.44 20.12 -5.15
C ASN A 158 1.14 19.33 -4.97
N LYS A 159 1.17 18.01 -5.18
CA LYS A 159 0.02 17.10 -5.09
C LYS A 159 0.27 15.94 -4.15
N ILE A 160 -0.78 15.17 -3.90
CA ILE A 160 -0.65 13.86 -3.28
C ILE A 160 -0.10 12.90 -4.34
N ASN A 161 0.95 12.16 -3.97
CA ASN A 161 1.57 11.16 -4.82
C ASN A 161 1.47 9.79 -4.15
N PHE A 162 0.85 8.85 -4.81
CA PHE A 162 0.69 7.48 -4.32
C PHE A 162 1.71 6.54 -4.94
N PHE A 163 2.25 5.65 -4.11
CA PHE A 163 3.20 4.59 -4.47
C PHE A 163 2.68 3.25 -3.97
N GLU A 164 2.73 2.23 -4.81
CA GLU A 164 2.41 0.88 -4.39
C GLU A 164 3.58 0.32 -3.60
N VAL A 165 3.32 -0.13 -2.37
CA VAL A 165 4.31 -0.71 -1.48
C VAL A 165 3.79 -2.03 -0.90
N TYR A 166 4.70 -2.93 -0.46
CA TYR A 166 4.31 -4.22 0.07
C TYR A 166 5.03 -4.56 1.37
N PRO A 167 4.39 -4.33 2.54
CA PRO A 167 4.96 -4.58 3.86
C PRO A 167 5.53 -5.98 4.03
N LYS A 168 4.83 -7.01 3.55
CA LYS A 168 5.29 -8.39 3.69
C LYS A 168 6.61 -8.64 2.97
N SER A 169 6.82 -8.06 1.79
CA SER A 169 8.09 -8.18 1.07
C SER A 169 9.21 -7.47 1.84
N PHE A 170 8.96 -6.26 2.35
CA PHE A 170 9.92 -5.54 3.21
C PHE A 170 10.33 -6.37 4.42
N LEU A 171 9.36 -6.96 5.15
CA LEU A 171 9.65 -7.80 6.31
C LEU A 171 10.49 -9.03 5.95
N LYS A 172 10.13 -9.73 4.87
CA LYS A 172 10.88 -10.89 4.38
C LYS A 172 12.32 -10.53 4.03
N ASN A 173 12.50 -9.43 3.31
CA ASN A 173 13.81 -8.96 2.84
C ASN A 173 14.74 -8.51 3.98
N ASN A 174 14.16 -8.09 5.11
CA ASN A 174 14.90 -7.68 6.31
C ASN A 174 14.94 -8.79 7.39
N ASN A 175 14.58 -10.04 7.05
CA ASN A 175 14.56 -11.20 7.95
C ASN A 175 13.62 -11.04 9.16
N PHE A 176 12.52 -10.31 9.03
CA PHE A 176 11.47 -10.19 10.05
C PHE A 176 10.42 -11.29 9.84
N LEU A 177 10.74 -12.52 10.28
CA LEU A 177 9.96 -13.71 9.95
C LEU A 177 8.95 -14.11 11.03
N ASN A 178 8.98 -13.49 12.21
CA ASN A 178 8.09 -13.87 13.32
C ASN A 178 6.70 -13.25 13.16
N GLN A 179 5.69 -13.97 13.63
CA GLN A 179 4.31 -13.46 13.64
C GLN A 179 4.19 -12.27 14.62
N TYR A 180 3.57 -11.21 14.17
CA TYR A 180 3.28 -9.99 14.94
C TYR A 180 1.79 -9.62 14.97
N LYS A 181 0.97 -10.24 14.09
CA LYS A 181 -0.49 -10.10 14.07
C LYS A 181 -1.13 -11.15 14.96
N ASN A 182 -2.15 -10.76 15.74
CA ASN A 182 -2.85 -11.67 16.64
C ASN A 182 -3.86 -12.55 15.87
N GLU A 183 -3.37 -13.33 14.94
CA GLU A 183 -4.17 -14.36 14.25
C GLU A 183 -4.25 -15.66 15.07
N ASN A 184 -3.37 -15.84 16.06
CA ASN A 184 -3.25 -17.00 16.93
C ASN A 184 -2.93 -16.64 18.37
N LYS A 185 -3.10 -17.59 19.27
CA LYS A 185 -3.26 -17.54 20.72
C LYS A 185 -2.15 -16.92 21.59
N ASN A 186 -1.01 -16.50 21.07
CA ASN A 186 0.08 -15.95 21.90
C ASN A 186 0.18 -14.42 21.78
N ILE A 187 -0.68 -13.73 22.48
CA ILE A 187 -0.81 -12.26 22.46
C ILE A 187 0.49 -11.57 22.92
N GLU A 188 1.12 -12.08 23.98
CA GLU A 188 2.34 -11.51 24.54
C GLU A 188 3.52 -11.61 23.57
N TYR A 189 3.69 -12.77 22.94
CA TYR A 189 4.73 -12.99 21.95
C TYR A 189 4.57 -12.05 20.74
N GLN A 190 3.34 -11.86 20.28
CA GLN A 190 3.05 -10.98 19.16
C GLN A 190 3.22 -9.50 19.51
N PHE A 191 2.86 -9.10 20.73
CA PHE A 191 3.17 -7.77 21.27
C PHE A 191 4.69 -7.53 21.29
N TYR A 192 5.46 -8.49 21.81
CA TYR A 192 6.93 -8.41 21.83
C TYR A 192 7.51 -8.28 20.42
N ASN A 193 6.98 -9.03 19.44
CA ASN A 193 7.42 -8.95 18.06
C ASN A 193 7.10 -7.59 17.43
N ARG A 194 5.90 -7.00 17.69
CA ARG A 194 5.59 -5.64 17.23
C ARG A 194 6.57 -4.62 17.77
N LYS A 195 6.89 -4.69 19.07
CA LYS A 195 7.91 -3.83 19.70
C LYS A 195 9.28 -4.01 19.05
N LYS A 196 9.72 -5.26 18.90
CA LYS A 196 10.98 -5.61 18.26
C LYS A 196 11.07 -5.07 16.83
N TYR A 197 10.01 -5.22 16.06
CA TYR A 197 9.96 -4.73 14.67
C TYR A 197 9.95 -3.21 14.60
N THR A 198 9.22 -2.54 15.45
CA THR A 198 9.23 -1.07 15.54
C THR A 198 10.65 -0.56 15.80
N ILE A 199 11.37 -1.16 16.76
CA ILE A 199 12.78 -0.80 17.07
C ILE A 199 13.68 -1.06 15.86
N ALA A 200 13.54 -2.20 15.21
CA ALA A 200 14.36 -2.55 14.05
C ALA A 200 14.08 -1.66 12.83
N ILE A 201 12.82 -1.25 12.62
CA ILE A 201 12.44 -0.30 11.56
C ILE A 201 13.01 1.09 11.85
N LYS A 202 12.97 1.56 13.11
CA LYS A 202 13.65 2.81 13.51
C LYS A 202 15.13 2.75 13.17
N LYS A 203 15.80 1.66 13.53
CA LYS A 203 17.21 1.44 13.21
C LYS A 203 17.47 1.41 11.70
N PHE A 204 16.60 0.78 10.92
CA PHE A 204 16.68 0.80 9.45
C PHE A 204 16.63 2.23 8.90
N ILE A 205 15.69 3.05 9.39
CA ILE A 205 15.55 4.46 8.97
C ILE A 205 16.83 5.24 9.32
N GLU A 206 17.39 5.04 10.52
CA GLU A 206 18.57 5.75 10.98
C GLU A 206 19.85 5.30 10.25
N GLU A 207 20.07 4.00 10.08
CA GLU A 207 21.30 3.45 9.51
C GLU A 207 21.31 3.39 7.98
N LYS A 208 20.17 3.02 7.37
CA LYS A 208 20.09 2.83 5.91
C LYS A 208 19.63 4.08 5.16
N LEU A 209 18.76 4.86 5.76
CA LEU A 209 18.28 6.10 5.15
C LEU A 209 19.01 7.34 5.67
N GLN A 210 19.82 7.21 6.72
CA GLN A 210 20.53 8.31 7.37
C GLN A 210 19.58 9.46 7.75
N LEU A 211 18.45 9.09 8.35
CA LEU A 211 17.40 9.99 8.82
C LEU A 211 17.16 9.72 10.29
N ARG A 212 17.12 10.76 11.12
CA ARG A 212 16.75 10.63 12.53
C ARG A 212 15.23 10.53 12.64
N ILE A 213 14.71 9.48 13.31
CA ILE A 213 13.27 9.34 13.50
C ILE A 213 12.83 9.67 14.91
N LEU A 214 11.79 10.48 15.03
CA LEU A 214 11.16 10.89 16.29
C LEU A 214 9.70 10.40 16.28
N ILE A 215 9.40 9.49 17.21
CA ILE A 215 8.04 8.95 17.39
C ILE A 215 7.56 9.39 18.78
N PRO A 216 6.43 10.15 18.86
CA PRO A 216 5.82 10.46 20.15
C PRO A 216 5.46 9.19 20.92
N ASN A 217 5.74 9.16 22.23
CA ASN A 217 5.52 7.96 23.08
C ASN A 217 4.12 7.36 22.93
N LYS A 218 3.08 8.19 22.81
CA LYS A 218 1.71 7.74 22.61
C LYS A 218 1.56 6.94 21.32
N ILE A 219 2.12 7.41 20.21
CA ILE A 219 2.04 6.71 18.92
C ILE A 219 2.88 5.44 18.95
N GLU A 220 4.05 5.49 19.57
CA GLU A 220 4.91 4.31 19.72
C GLU A 220 4.22 3.19 20.52
N GLN A 221 3.48 3.54 21.58
CA GLN A 221 2.68 2.58 22.32
C GLN A 221 1.55 1.99 21.45
N GLU A 222 0.88 2.79 20.64
CA GLU A 222 -0.16 2.29 19.72
C GLU A 222 0.40 1.28 18.71
N LEU A 223 1.63 1.47 18.19
CA LEU A 223 2.30 0.49 17.34
C LEU A 223 2.48 -0.87 18.04
N TYR A 224 2.67 -0.88 19.37
CA TYR A 224 2.86 -2.11 20.14
C TYR A 224 1.54 -2.80 20.48
N ILE A 225 0.50 -2.02 20.87
CA ILE A 225 -0.77 -2.55 21.37
C ILE A 225 -1.77 -2.87 20.27
N ASP A 226 -1.60 -2.35 19.06
CA ASP A 226 -2.48 -2.70 17.93
C ASP A 226 -2.39 -4.19 17.61
N PHE A 227 -3.28 -4.97 18.22
CA PHE A 227 -3.26 -6.43 18.16
C PHE A 227 -3.38 -6.99 16.73
N ARG A 228 -3.96 -6.25 15.81
CA ARG A 228 -4.04 -6.62 14.39
C ARG A 228 -2.72 -6.39 13.64
N GLY A 229 -1.86 -5.51 14.16
CA GLY A 229 -0.62 -5.10 13.52
C GLY A 229 -0.80 -4.22 12.29
N ASP A 230 -2.03 -3.73 12.05
CA ASP A 230 -2.34 -2.91 10.88
C ASP A 230 -1.63 -1.54 10.96
N LEU A 231 -1.44 -0.99 12.17
CA LEU A 231 -0.68 0.26 12.36
C LEU A 231 0.82 0.05 12.11
N LEU A 232 1.34 -1.12 12.45
CA LEU A 232 2.73 -1.49 12.12
C LEU A 232 2.90 -1.65 10.61
N ASP A 233 1.93 -2.22 9.90
CA ASP A 233 1.96 -2.29 8.43
C ASP A 233 1.94 -0.88 7.81
N ALA A 234 1.12 0.03 8.32
CA ALA A 234 1.13 1.43 7.91
C ALA A 234 2.50 2.09 8.16
N PHE A 235 3.16 1.78 9.28
CA PHE A 235 4.50 2.28 9.59
C PHE A 235 5.57 1.70 8.64
N ILE A 236 5.44 0.44 8.22
CA ILE A 236 6.30 -0.15 7.19
C ILE A 236 6.05 0.53 5.83
N CYS A 237 4.79 0.76 5.45
CA CYS A 237 4.46 1.51 4.24
C CYS A 237 5.12 2.90 4.24
N LEU A 238 5.04 3.63 5.36
CA LEU A 238 5.73 4.91 5.54
C LEU A 238 7.24 4.76 5.37
N THR A 239 7.84 3.73 5.94
CA THR A 239 9.30 3.48 5.87
C THR A 239 9.76 3.24 4.42
N ILE A 240 9.01 2.45 3.65
CA ILE A 240 9.29 2.24 2.22
C ILE A 240 9.14 3.57 1.46
N THR A 241 8.12 4.37 1.79
CA THR A 241 7.90 5.69 1.16
C THR A 241 9.04 6.67 1.49
N LEU A 242 9.57 6.62 2.70
CA LEU A 242 10.78 7.38 3.08
C LEU A 242 11.98 6.98 2.21
N ASN A 243 12.18 5.68 1.94
CA ASN A 243 13.23 5.20 1.03
C ASN A 243 13.02 5.75 -0.40
N ILE A 244 11.79 5.68 -0.93
CA ILE A 244 11.44 6.23 -2.23
C ILE A 244 11.79 7.72 -2.31
N TYR A 245 11.40 8.48 -1.31
CA TYR A 245 11.64 9.92 -1.25
C TYR A 245 13.13 10.25 -1.12
N LYS A 246 13.82 9.66 -0.14
CA LYS A 246 15.24 9.96 0.17
C LYS A 246 16.16 9.61 -0.99
N LYS A 247 15.97 8.44 -1.60
CA LYS A 247 16.78 7.96 -2.74
C LYS A 247 16.25 8.43 -4.09
N LYS A 248 15.14 9.17 -4.12
CA LYS A 248 14.51 9.64 -5.37
C LYS A 248 14.17 8.51 -6.35
N LEU A 249 13.79 7.34 -5.85
CA LEU A 249 13.57 6.12 -6.65
C LEU A 249 12.50 6.32 -7.74
N HIS A 250 11.54 7.22 -7.54
CA HIS A 250 10.54 7.60 -8.52
C HIS A 250 11.13 8.31 -9.78
N LYS A 251 12.41 8.69 -9.74
CA LYS A 251 13.14 9.25 -10.89
C LYS A 251 13.95 8.21 -11.64
N CYS A 252 14.09 6.99 -11.09
CA CYS A 252 14.78 5.90 -11.76
C CYS A 252 13.98 5.40 -12.97
N PRO A 253 14.64 5.08 -14.08
CA PRO A 253 13.94 4.54 -15.23
C PRO A 253 13.32 3.18 -14.91
N LEU A 254 12.05 2.99 -15.27
CA LEU A 254 11.36 1.71 -15.20
C LEU A 254 11.18 1.12 -16.59
N GLU A 255 11.25 -0.20 -16.67
CA GLU A 255 10.88 -0.93 -17.89
C GLU A 255 9.41 -0.70 -18.24
N LYS A 256 9.09 -0.84 -19.54
CA LYS A 256 7.75 -0.58 -20.07
C LYS A 256 6.67 -1.40 -19.38
N ILE A 257 6.99 -2.64 -18.98
CA ILE A 257 6.02 -3.52 -18.31
C ILE A 257 5.55 -2.94 -16.97
N TYR A 258 6.47 -2.40 -16.15
CA TYR A 258 6.10 -1.77 -14.88
C TYR A 258 5.33 -0.46 -15.06
N LYS A 259 5.62 0.29 -16.13
CA LYS A 259 4.83 1.48 -16.47
C LYS A 259 3.39 1.13 -16.87
N ASN A 260 3.15 -0.08 -17.36
CA ASN A 260 1.83 -0.55 -17.75
C ASN A 260 1.07 -1.25 -16.60
N GLU A 261 1.76 -2.12 -15.84
CA GLU A 261 1.12 -2.96 -14.82
C GLU A 261 1.19 -2.37 -13.40
N GLY A 262 2.09 -1.40 -13.16
CA GLY A 262 2.45 -0.90 -11.84
C GLY A 262 3.74 -1.51 -11.32
N PHE A 263 4.28 -0.92 -10.27
CA PHE A 263 5.55 -1.31 -9.65
C PHE A 263 5.40 -1.32 -8.13
N ILE A 264 5.78 -2.42 -7.49
CA ILE A 264 5.79 -2.56 -6.04
C ILE A 264 7.17 -2.18 -5.52
N PHE A 265 7.23 -1.13 -4.70
CA PHE A 265 8.42 -0.85 -3.91
C PHE A 265 8.45 -1.73 -2.66
N ASN A 266 9.60 -2.32 -2.37
CA ASN A 266 9.78 -3.24 -1.24
C ASN A 266 10.86 -2.79 -0.24
N GLY A 267 11.46 -1.62 -0.46
CA GLY A 267 12.45 -1.01 0.41
C GLY A 267 13.88 -1.51 0.22
N LEU A 268 14.15 -2.35 -0.79
CA LEU A 268 15.50 -2.82 -1.14
C LEU A 268 16.12 -2.09 -2.32
N GLU A 269 15.37 -1.25 -3.00
CA GLU A 269 15.84 -0.52 -4.16
C GLU A 269 17.04 0.36 -3.76
N ASN A 270 18.11 0.26 -4.53
CA ASN A 270 19.37 0.98 -4.33
C ASN A 270 19.39 2.30 -5.09
#